data_edffb6e9c589ce95c9acf845d6cf385d
#
_entry.id   edffb6e9c589ce95c9acf845d6cf385d
#
_cell.length_a   1.000
_cell.length_b   1.000
_cell.length_c   1.000
_cell.angle_alpha   90.00
_cell.angle_beta   90.00
_cell.angle_gamma   90.00
#
_symmetry.space_group_name_H-M   'P 1'
#
loop_
_entity.id
_entity.type
_entity.pdbx_description
1 polymer ?
#
loop_
_entity_poly.entity_id
_entity_poly.type
_entity_poly.pdbx_seq_one_letter_code
_entity_poly.pdbx_strand_id
1 'polypeptide(L)'
;MLKINQLQCKVTDLQKAVNDFKELGFTVCWGADPERASNAFIYFDNGPVIELFLMPDIAYYAASVFGVFYGSSAKRRWKYWCRSNEGWCDFNLKSDNEEASLENIGNIRNHVKNKNITVSRVIKGHRTQPDGQKLKFGYFVTDPVELPFITSDYHIKNTIKKVKHKNGAKEIEWVKVGVNDKNRNKLELLTGDDKKIILVPSEHTNIIEIGIKGLKNKLDGNRLHGAKIVSLD
;
A
#
# COMPACT_ATOMS: atom_id res chain seq x y z
N MET A 1 -3.37 17.50 3.33
CA MET A 1 -3.01 16.98 1.98
C MET A 1 -2.83 15.46 2.09
N LEU A 2 -3.17 14.69 1.06
CA LEU A 2 -2.92 13.25 1.08
C LEU A 2 -1.56 12.96 0.42
N LYS A 3 -0.77 12.09 1.04
CA LYS A 3 0.55 11.64 0.55
C LYS A 3 0.56 10.14 0.40
N ILE A 4 1.36 9.66 -0.54
CA ILE A 4 1.57 8.23 -0.68
C ILE A 4 2.23 7.68 0.58
N ASN A 5 1.64 6.62 1.13
CA ASN A 5 2.09 6.06 2.40
C ASN A 5 2.58 4.62 2.26
N GLN A 6 1.94 3.83 1.39
CA GLN A 6 2.26 2.43 1.26
C GLN A 6 1.98 1.91 -0.14
N LEU A 7 2.85 1.04 -0.63
CA LEU A 7 2.75 0.35 -1.90
C LEU A 7 2.50 -1.13 -1.62
N GLN A 8 1.43 -1.67 -2.18
CA GLN A 8 1.08 -3.06 -1.98
C GLN A 8 1.58 -3.92 -3.14
N CYS A 9 2.50 -4.82 -2.82
CA CYS A 9 2.99 -5.86 -3.70
C CYS A 9 2.31 -7.17 -3.32
N LYS A 10 1.40 -7.65 -4.15
CA LYS A 10 0.76 -8.95 -3.95
C LYS A 10 1.73 -10.07 -4.24
N VAL A 11 1.72 -11.10 -3.40
CA VAL A 11 2.52 -12.31 -3.56
C VAL A 11 1.65 -13.55 -3.36
N THR A 12 2.02 -14.66 -3.97
CA THR A 12 1.33 -15.95 -3.82
C THR A 12 1.93 -16.82 -2.70
N ASP A 13 3.21 -16.58 -2.38
CA ASP A 13 3.92 -17.21 -1.27
C ASP A 13 4.68 -16.12 -0.50
N LEU A 14 4.16 -15.76 0.67
CA LEU A 14 4.75 -14.68 1.48
C LEU A 14 6.11 -15.06 2.06
N GLN A 15 6.30 -16.32 2.46
CA GLN A 15 7.58 -16.77 3.01
C GLN A 15 8.68 -16.72 1.96
N LYS A 16 8.37 -17.23 0.75
CA LYS A 16 9.28 -17.16 -0.38
C LYS A 16 9.61 -15.71 -0.74
N ALA A 17 8.61 -14.85 -0.83
CA ALA A 17 8.81 -13.44 -1.15
C ALA A 17 9.69 -12.73 -0.11
N VAL A 18 9.45 -12.96 1.19
CA VAL A 18 10.30 -12.43 2.26
C VAL A 18 11.74 -12.89 2.12
N ASN A 19 11.99 -14.15 1.79
CA ASN A 19 13.34 -14.68 1.58
C ASN A 19 14.00 -14.06 0.34
N ASP A 20 13.28 -13.99 -0.79
CA ASP A 20 13.78 -13.38 -2.02
C ASP A 20 14.17 -11.91 -1.82
N PHE A 21 13.32 -11.10 -1.16
CA PHE A 21 13.66 -9.72 -0.85
C PHE A 21 14.82 -9.57 0.13
N LYS A 22 14.98 -10.49 1.10
CA LYS A 22 16.15 -10.54 1.98
C LYS A 22 17.43 -10.87 1.22
N GLU A 23 17.37 -11.79 0.26
CA GLU A 23 18.51 -12.15 -0.60
C GLU A 23 18.87 -11.02 -1.55
N LEU A 24 17.90 -10.20 -1.99
CA LEU A 24 18.13 -8.93 -2.68
C LEU A 24 18.74 -7.85 -1.77
N GLY A 25 18.97 -8.14 -0.49
CA GLY A 25 19.61 -7.25 0.48
C GLY A 25 18.68 -6.28 1.18
N PHE A 26 17.39 -6.41 1.03
CA PHE A 26 16.42 -5.64 1.83
C PHE A 26 16.30 -6.20 3.25
N THR A 27 16.07 -5.33 4.22
CA THR A 27 15.61 -5.72 5.55
C THR A 27 14.08 -5.78 5.52
N VAL A 28 13.53 -6.96 5.76
CA VAL A 28 12.08 -7.22 5.73
C VAL A 28 11.58 -7.48 7.14
N CYS A 29 10.56 -6.74 7.55
CA CYS A 29 9.92 -6.84 8.86
C CYS A 29 8.58 -7.57 8.72
N TRP A 30 8.33 -8.61 9.49
CA TRP A 30 7.05 -9.30 9.52
C TRP A 30 5.94 -8.42 10.10
N GLY A 31 4.75 -8.49 9.53
CA GLY A 31 3.58 -7.75 10.02
C GLY A 31 2.96 -8.36 11.28
N ALA A 32 3.16 -9.66 11.48
CA ALA A 32 2.73 -10.45 12.63
C ALA A 32 3.76 -11.55 12.88
N ASP A 33 3.45 -12.49 13.77
CA ASP A 33 4.23 -13.72 13.91
C ASP A 33 4.42 -14.39 12.54
N PRO A 34 5.65 -14.77 12.14
CA PRO A 34 5.95 -15.29 10.80
C PRO A 34 5.07 -16.47 10.37
N GLU A 35 4.66 -17.35 11.31
CA GLU A 35 3.82 -18.50 11.00
C GLU A 35 2.36 -18.14 10.68
N ARG A 36 1.93 -16.95 11.07
CA ARG A 36 0.54 -16.47 10.92
C ARG A 36 0.44 -15.19 10.10
N ALA A 37 1.58 -14.64 9.69
CA ALA A 37 1.61 -13.37 8.97
C ALA A 37 0.99 -13.51 7.58
N SER A 38 0.10 -12.58 7.25
CA SER A 38 -0.40 -12.37 5.89
C SER A 38 0.32 -11.24 5.17
N ASN A 39 1.25 -10.56 5.84
CA ASN A 39 2.03 -9.46 5.26
C ASN A 39 3.40 -9.29 5.92
N ALA A 40 4.29 -8.62 5.18
CA ALA A 40 5.60 -8.18 5.63
C ALA A 40 5.93 -6.82 5.00
N PHE A 41 6.83 -6.06 5.63
CA PHE A 41 7.09 -4.66 5.30
C PHE A 41 8.55 -4.39 5.04
N ILE A 42 8.83 -3.53 4.05
CA ILE A 42 10.13 -2.95 3.78
C ILE A 42 10.01 -1.45 4.03
N TYR A 43 10.66 -0.98 5.09
CA TYR A 43 10.64 0.42 5.50
C TYR A 43 11.87 1.14 4.96
N PHE A 44 11.72 2.40 4.60
CA PHE A 44 12.78 3.26 4.11
C PHE A 44 12.98 4.47 5.04
N ASP A 45 14.10 5.17 4.91
CA ASP A 45 14.34 6.41 5.67
C ASP A 45 13.31 7.48 5.32
N ASN A 46 12.91 7.55 4.05
CA ASN A 46 11.89 8.44 3.53
C ASN A 46 11.06 7.74 2.45
N GLY A 47 9.81 8.22 2.26
CA GLY A 47 8.89 7.74 1.24
C GLY A 47 7.93 6.66 1.76
N PRO A 48 7.17 6.06 0.85
CA PRO A 48 6.21 5.03 1.19
C PRO A 48 6.89 3.73 1.64
N VAL A 49 6.13 2.91 2.34
CA VAL A 49 6.53 1.55 2.74
C VAL A 49 6.12 0.57 1.65
N ILE A 50 6.92 -0.43 1.35
CA ILE A 50 6.47 -1.58 0.54
C ILE A 50 5.85 -2.62 1.49
N GLU A 51 4.62 -3.01 1.22
CA GLU A 51 3.95 -4.13 1.85
C GLU A 51 3.90 -5.32 0.89
N LEU A 52 4.57 -6.40 1.24
CA LEU A 52 4.35 -7.71 0.64
C LEU A 52 3.12 -8.31 1.31
N PHE A 53 2.09 -8.67 0.55
CA PHE A 53 0.88 -9.19 1.16
C PHE A 53 0.30 -10.38 0.41
N LEU A 54 -0.28 -11.27 1.19
CA LEU A 54 -0.99 -12.46 0.74
C LEU A 54 -2.48 -12.32 1.04
N MET A 55 -3.34 -12.53 0.05
CA MET A 55 -4.78 -12.64 0.26
C MET A 55 -5.19 -14.11 0.15
N PRO A 56 -5.70 -14.72 1.22
CA PRO A 56 -6.17 -16.10 1.16
C PRO A 56 -7.42 -16.22 0.28
N ASP A 57 -7.58 -17.32 -0.43
CA ASP A 57 -8.69 -17.54 -1.36
C ASP A 57 -10.07 -17.41 -0.70
N ILE A 58 -10.20 -17.80 0.57
CA ILE A 58 -11.44 -17.66 1.34
C ILE A 58 -11.90 -16.21 1.45
N ALA A 59 -10.98 -15.24 1.41
CA ALA A 59 -11.31 -13.82 1.47
C ALA A 59 -12.18 -13.37 0.29
N TYR A 60 -12.05 -14.02 -0.87
CA TYR A 60 -12.91 -13.74 -2.03
C TYR A 60 -14.39 -14.01 -1.74
N TYR A 61 -14.69 -15.11 -1.07
CA TYR A 61 -16.07 -15.46 -0.70
C TYR A 61 -16.58 -14.59 0.43
N ALA A 62 -15.73 -14.28 1.40
CA ALA A 62 -16.04 -13.38 2.51
C ALA A 62 -16.31 -11.94 2.05
N ALA A 63 -15.81 -11.52 0.88
CA ALA A 63 -16.00 -10.18 0.34
C ALA A 63 -17.46 -9.75 0.21
N SER A 64 -18.38 -10.68 -0.03
CA SER A 64 -19.83 -10.36 -0.12
C SER A 64 -20.40 -9.97 1.22
N VAL A 65 -20.07 -10.70 2.28
CA VAL A 65 -20.46 -10.39 3.66
C VAL A 65 -19.83 -9.06 4.09
N PHE A 66 -18.54 -8.89 3.80
CA PHE A 66 -17.81 -7.65 4.06
C PHE A 66 -18.49 -6.43 3.40
N GLY A 67 -19.00 -6.60 2.17
CA GLY A 67 -19.72 -5.56 1.45
C GLY A 67 -21.03 -5.12 2.11
N VAL A 68 -21.73 -6.01 2.82
CA VAL A 68 -22.95 -5.66 3.58
C VAL A 68 -22.62 -4.65 4.68
N PHE A 69 -21.52 -4.87 5.39
CA PHE A 69 -21.11 -4.00 6.51
C PHE A 69 -20.44 -2.70 6.03
N TYR A 70 -19.62 -2.75 4.98
CA TYR A 70 -18.75 -1.63 4.60
C TYR A 70 -19.09 -0.99 3.24
N GLY A 71 -20.01 -1.59 2.48
CA GLY A 71 -20.49 -1.07 1.20
C GLY A 71 -19.89 -1.76 -0.01
N SER A 72 -20.51 -1.53 -1.16
CA SER A 72 -20.14 -2.19 -2.44
C SER A 72 -18.70 -1.92 -2.89
N SER A 73 -18.16 -0.74 -2.61
CA SER A 73 -16.78 -0.39 -2.92
C SER A 73 -15.79 -1.28 -2.15
N ALA A 74 -16.08 -1.55 -0.86
CA ALA A 74 -15.28 -2.46 -0.04
C ALA A 74 -15.31 -3.90 -0.60
N LYS A 75 -16.50 -4.39 -0.99
CA LYS A 75 -16.64 -5.70 -1.66
C LYS A 75 -15.81 -5.78 -2.92
N ARG A 76 -15.88 -4.75 -3.80
CA ARG A 76 -15.11 -4.73 -5.06
C ARG A 76 -13.62 -4.74 -4.80
N ARG A 77 -13.12 -3.93 -3.86
CA ARG A 77 -11.71 -3.86 -3.50
C ARG A 77 -11.16 -5.18 -2.97
N TRP A 78 -11.88 -5.85 -2.07
CA TRP A 78 -11.47 -7.15 -1.55
C TRP A 78 -11.41 -8.21 -2.66
N LYS A 79 -12.41 -8.25 -3.55
CA LYS A 79 -12.37 -9.14 -4.71
C LYS A 79 -11.23 -8.83 -5.65
N TYR A 80 -10.92 -7.54 -5.84
CA TYR A 80 -9.79 -7.09 -6.64
C TYR A 80 -8.47 -7.59 -6.06
N TRP A 81 -8.21 -7.38 -4.77
CA TRP A 81 -7.01 -7.88 -4.11
C TRP A 81 -6.86 -9.40 -4.21
N CYS A 82 -7.95 -10.16 -4.07
CA CYS A 82 -7.92 -11.61 -4.23
C CYS A 82 -7.55 -12.06 -5.66
N ARG A 83 -8.00 -11.34 -6.68
CA ARG A 83 -7.84 -11.73 -8.09
C ARG A 83 -6.65 -11.10 -8.81
N SER A 84 -6.02 -10.10 -8.23
CA SER A 84 -4.85 -9.47 -8.81
C SER A 84 -3.71 -10.48 -8.97
N ASN A 85 -2.89 -10.29 -10.00
CA ASN A 85 -1.66 -11.04 -10.19
C ASN A 85 -0.59 -10.62 -9.14
N GLU A 86 0.48 -11.37 -9.07
CA GLU A 86 1.68 -10.95 -8.32
C GLU A 86 2.23 -9.63 -8.87
N GLY A 87 2.83 -8.84 -8.00
CA GLY A 87 3.43 -7.55 -8.30
C GLY A 87 2.68 -6.39 -7.67
N TRP A 88 2.90 -5.20 -8.23
CA TRP A 88 2.23 -4.00 -7.76
C TRP A 88 0.72 -4.12 -7.96
N CYS A 89 -0.01 -4.18 -6.87
CA CYS A 89 -1.45 -4.41 -6.87
C CYS A 89 -2.23 -3.13 -6.52
N ASP A 90 -1.78 -2.40 -5.51
CA ASP A 90 -2.50 -1.26 -4.97
C ASP A 90 -1.54 -0.29 -4.26
N PHE A 91 -2.04 0.86 -3.87
CA PHE A 91 -1.34 1.78 -2.96
C PHE A 91 -2.32 2.53 -2.09
N ASN A 92 -1.84 3.03 -0.98
CA ASN A 92 -2.66 3.90 -0.13
C ASN A 92 -2.05 5.28 0.07
N LEU A 93 -2.95 6.20 0.38
CA LEU A 93 -2.62 7.55 0.77
C LEU A 93 -2.94 7.74 2.26
N LYS A 94 -2.24 8.67 2.88
CA LYS A 94 -2.47 9.12 4.24
C LYS A 94 -2.39 10.64 4.30
N SER A 95 -3.08 11.28 5.25
CA SER A 95 -2.89 12.69 5.52
C SER A 95 -1.47 12.96 6.04
N ASP A 96 -0.84 14.04 5.61
CA ASP A 96 0.52 14.43 5.98
C ASP A 96 0.60 15.25 7.27
N ASN A 97 -0.52 15.49 7.92
CA ASN A 97 -0.65 16.26 9.15
C ASN A 97 -1.28 15.42 10.28
N GLU A 98 -1.44 16.02 11.47
CA GLU A 98 -2.06 15.38 12.63
C GLU A 98 -3.49 14.89 12.43
N GLU A 99 -4.12 15.28 11.30
CA GLU A 99 -5.44 14.77 10.89
C GLU A 99 -5.41 13.30 10.47
N ALA A 100 -4.23 12.70 10.25
CA ALA A 100 -4.10 11.29 9.89
C ALA A 100 -4.53 10.31 11.00
N SER A 101 -4.93 10.80 12.17
CA SER A 101 -5.30 9.96 13.31
C SER A 101 -6.49 9.04 13.00
N LEU A 102 -6.57 7.93 13.72
CA LEU A 102 -7.70 6.99 13.64
C LEU A 102 -9.04 7.68 13.93
N GLU A 103 -9.05 8.70 14.79
CA GLU A 103 -10.24 9.45 15.17
C GLU A 103 -10.73 10.34 14.03
N ASN A 104 -9.82 10.89 13.25
CA ASN A 104 -10.13 11.82 12.17
C ASN A 104 -10.38 11.14 10.80
N ILE A 105 -10.17 9.84 10.67
CA ILE A 105 -10.33 9.15 9.37
C ILE A 105 -11.73 9.34 8.76
N GLY A 106 -12.75 9.51 9.60
CA GLY A 106 -14.10 9.82 9.17
C GLY A 106 -14.23 11.19 8.49
N ASN A 107 -13.53 12.21 8.99
CA ASN A 107 -13.47 13.55 8.41
C ASN A 107 -12.75 13.54 7.06
N ILE A 108 -11.61 12.84 6.98
CA ILE A 108 -10.88 12.64 5.72
C ILE A 108 -11.76 11.95 4.68
N ARG A 109 -12.50 10.91 5.09
CA ARG A 109 -13.43 10.20 4.22
C ARG A 109 -14.52 11.15 3.67
N ASN A 110 -15.11 11.98 4.52
CA ASN A 110 -16.14 12.95 4.10
C ASN A 110 -15.55 13.99 3.14
N HIS A 111 -14.34 14.46 3.38
CA HIS A 111 -13.64 15.37 2.48
C HIS A 111 -13.42 14.74 1.09
N VAL A 112 -12.98 13.49 1.02
CA VAL A 112 -12.82 12.76 -0.25
C VAL A 112 -14.17 12.55 -0.95
N LYS A 113 -15.22 12.20 -0.19
CA LYS A 113 -16.57 12.05 -0.74
C LYS A 113 -17.10 13.35 -1.35
N ASN A 114 -16.82 14.49 -0.73
CA ASN A 114 -17.22 15.81 -1.23
C ASN A 114 -16.51 16.21 -2.55
N LYS A 115 -15.44 15.52 -2.91
CA LYS A 115 -14.79 15.64 -4.23
C LYS A 115 -15.44 14.74 -5.31
N ASN A 116 -16.66 14.26 -5.10
CA ASN A 116 -17.39 13.35 -5.99
C ASN A 116 -16.68 12.01 -6.22
N ILE A 117 -15.91 11.55 -5.24
CA ILE A 117 -15.27 10.24 -5.26
C ILE A 117 -16.10 9.30 -4.37
N THR A 118 -16.57 8.20 -4.95
CA THR A 118 -17.30 7.19 -4.21
C THR A 118 -16.37 6.48 -3.22
N VAL A 119 -16.80 6.32 -1.98
CA VAL A 119 -16.00 5.74 -0.90
C VAL A 119 -16.81 4.75 -0.07
N SER A 120 -16.15 3.75 0.49
CA SER A 120 -16.75 2.82 1.46
C SER A 120 -17.05 3.48 2.79
N ARG A 121 -17.71 2.77 3.71
CA ARG A 121 -17.65 3.11 5.14
C ARG A 121 -16.22 2.94 5.65
N VAL A 122 -15.90 3.57 6.79
CA VAL A 122 -14.62 3.37 7.47
C VAL A 122 -14.54 1.94 7.99
N ILE A 123 -13.45 1.28 7.68
CA ILE A 123 -13.14 -0.08 8.10
C ILE A 123 -12.11 0.04 9.22
N LYS A 124 -12.44 -0.47 10.40
CA LYS A 124 -11.50 -0.52 11.53
C LYS A 124 -10.71 -1.81 11.46
N GLY A 125 -9.40 -1.69 11.38
CA GLY A 125 -8.45 -2.80 11.35
C GLY A 125 -7.57 -2.83 12.59
N HIS A 126 -6.94 -3.96 12.81
CA HIS A 126 -5.84 -4.10 13.75
C HIS A 126 -4.86 -5.16 13.25
N ARG A 127 -3.62 -5.05 13.67
CA ARG A 127 -2.62 -6.11 13.55
C ARG A 127 -1.89 -6.27 14.88
N THR A 128 -1.42 -7.49 15.14
CA THR A 128 -0.57 -7.76 16.28
C THR A 128 0.85 -7.97 15.77
N GLN A 129 1.78 -7.13 16.20
CA GLN A 129 3.18 -7.22 15.81
C GLN A 129 3.84 -8.48 16.41
N PRO A 130 5.02 -8.91 15.91
CA PRO A 130 5.74 -10.08 16.47
C PRO A 130 6.06 -9.94 17.97
N ASP A 131 6.18 -8.73 18.48
CA ASP A 131 6.40 -8.43 19.92
C ASP A 131 5.12 -8.46 20.77
N GLY A 132 3.96 -8.82 20.16
CA GLY A 132 2.66 -8.86 20.81
C GLY A 132 1.91 -7.52 20.85
N GLN A 133 2.53 -6.40 20.44
CA GLN A 133 1.88 -5.09 20.43
C GLN A 133 0.74 -5.05 19.42
N LYS A 134 -0.47 -4.67 19.88
CA LYS A 134 -1.65 -4.53 19.02
C LYS A 134 -1.77 -3.11 18.47
N LEU A 135 -1.65 -2.96 17.16
CA LEU A 135 -1.81 -1.70 16.43
C LEU A 135 -3.22 -1.63 15.83
N LYS A 136 -3.97 -0.58 16.18
CA LYS A 136 -5.29 -0.30 15.59
C LYS A 136 -5.16 0.82 14.57
N PHE A 137 -5.90 0.71 13.46
CA PHE A 137 -5.95 1.71 12.41
C PHE A 137 -7.33 1.72 11.74
N GLY A 138 -7.60 2.74 10.96
CA GLY A 138 -8.79 2.84 10.14
C GLY A 138 -8.42 3.05 8.68
N TYR A 139 -9.25 2.58 7.78
CA TYR A 139 -9.13 2.88 6.37
C TYR A 139 -10.48 2.91 5.69
N PHE A 140 -10.53 3.51 4.53
CA PHE A 140 -11.67 3.42 3.63
C PHE A 140 -11.17 3.29 2.20
N VAL A 141 -11.94 2.63 1.36
CA VAL A 141 -11.58 2.40 -0.02
C VAL A 141 -12.38 3.29 -0.95
N THR A 142 -11.76 3.68 -2.03
CA THR A 142 -12.35 4.47 -3.12
C THR A 142 -12.90 3.57 -4.21
N ASP A 143 -13.67 4.15 -5.10
CA ASP A 143 -14.23 3.51 -6.27
C ASP A 143 -14.12 4.45 -7.48
N PRO A 144 -13.62 4.01 -8.62
CA PRO A 144 -13.25 2.63 -8.96
C PRO A 144 -12.04 2.11 -8.18
N VAL A 145 -11.87 0.77 -8.20
CA VAL A 145 -10.84 0.06 -7.41
C VAL A 145 -9.40 0.40 -7.79
N GLU A 146 -9.18 0.99 -8.95
CA GLU A 146 -7.87 1.43 -9.42
C GLU A 146 -7.40 2.73 -8.75
N LEU A 147 -8.29 3.47 -8.07
CA LEU A 147 -7.90 4.63 -7.28
C LEU A 147 -7.35 4.17 -5.92
N PRO A 148 -6.38 4.88 -5.32
CA PRO A 148 -5.79 4.49 -4.04
C PRO A 148 -6.81 4.50 -2.90
N PHE A 149 -6.65 3.60 -1.93
CA PHE A 149 -7.41 3.68 -0.69
C PHE A 149 -6.71 4.61 0.31
N ILE A 150 -7.41 5.01 1.36
CA ILE A 150 -6.90 5.97 2.34
C ILE A 150 -6.85 5.30 3.71
N THR A 151 -5.75 5.48 4.43
CA THR A 151 -5.52 4.91 5.75
C THR A 151 -5.22 6.00 6.79
N SER A 152 -5.52 5.69 8.06
CA SER A 152 -5.07 6.50 9.20
C SER A 152 -3.67 6.09 9.65
N ASP A 153 -3.09 6.88 10.55
CA ASP A 153 -2.02 6.40 11.41
C ASP A 153 -2.53 5.32 12.37
N TYR A 154 -1.58 4.60 12.97
CA TYR A 154 -1.91 3.73 14.09
C TYR A 154 -2.31 4.57 15.31
N HIS A 155 -3.18 3.99 16.16
CA HIS A 155 -3.66 4.67 17.39
C HIS A 155 -2.55 4.98 18.40
N ILE A 156 -1.40 4.35 18.27
CA ILE A 156 -0.17 4.63 18.99
C ILE A 156 0.94 4.94 18.01
N LYS A 157 1.83 5.84 18.39
CA LYS A 157 2.96 6.18 17.54
C LYS A 157 3.84 4.96 17.35
N ASN A 158 3.79 4.38 16.16
CA ASN A 158 4.69 3.28 15.78
C ASN A 158 6.06 3.91 15.50
N THR A 159 6.99 3.78 16.44
CA THR A 159 8.38 4.16 16.21
C THR A 159 9.02 3.12 15.31
N ILE A 160 8.88 3.31 14.00
CA ILE A 160 9.60 2.50 13.03
C ILE A 160 11.09 2.76 13.27
N LYS A 161 11.81 1.73 13.69
CA LYS A 161 13.26 1.81 13.83
C LYS A 161 13.85 2.08 12.44
N LYS A 162 14.79 3.03 12.35
CA LYS A 162 15.56 3.24 11.12
C LYS A 162 16.14 1.91 10.66
N VAL A 163 15.73 1.47 9.49
CA VAL A 163 16.09 0.16 8.94
C VAL A 163 17.22 0.37 7.94
N LYS A 164 18.34 -0.32 8.14
CA LYS A 164 19.44 -0.32 7.18
C LYS A 164 19.29 -1.52 6.24
N HIS A 165 19.34 -1.25 4.94
CA HIS A 165 19.35 -2.29 3.91
C HIS A 165 20.78 -2.64 3.49
N LYS A 166 21.09 -3.93 3.38
CA LYS A 166 22.42 -4.40 2.93
C LYS A 166 22.73 -3.97 1.50
N ASN A 167 21.71 -3.90 0.64
CA ASN A 167 21.82 -3.42 -0.74
C ASN A 167 21.97 -1.91 -0.88
N GLY A 168 21.93 -1.16 0.24
CA GLY A 168 22.11 0.29 0.24
C GLY A 168 20.86 1.11 0.01
N ALA A 169 19.70 0.49 -0.24
CA ALA A 169 18.43 1.20 -0.43
C ALA A 169 18.14 2.16 0.74
N LYS A 170 17.79 3.40 0.45
CA LYS A 170 17.55 4.46 1.45
C LYS A 170 16.16 5.03 1.37
N GLU A 171 15.68 5.30 0.15
CA GLU A 171 14.48 6.08 -0.07
C GLU A 171 13.77 5.65 -1.35
N ILE A 172 12.44 5.61 -1.34
CA ILE A 172 11.64 5.60 -2.56
C ILE A 172 11.48 7.06 -2.99
N GLU A 173 12.16 7.41 -4.07
CA GLU A 173 12.20 8.77 -4.59
C GLU A 173 10.93 9.12 -5.35
N TRP A 174 10.45 8.18 -6.16
CA TRP A 174 9.23 8.35 -6.92
C TRP A 174 8.50 7.02 -7.15
N VAL A 175 7.20 7.16 -7.41
CA VAL A 175 6.30 6.08 -7.80
C VAL A 175 5.63 6.48 -9.10
N LYS A 176 5.88 5.74 -10.18
CA LYS A 176 5.25 5.96 -11.47
C LYS A 176 3.92 5.22 -11.53
N VAL A 177 2.84 5.95 -11.69
CA VAL A 177 1.48 5.43 -11.76
C VAL A 177 0.94 5.67 -13.16
N GLY A 178 0.60 4.59 -13.86
CA GLY A 178 -0.21 4.64 -15.06
C GLY A 178 -1.61 5.13 -14.71
N VAL A 179 -2.19 5.96 -15.54
CA VAL A 179 -3.55 6.45 -15.33
C VAL A 179 -4.31 6.57 -16.64
N ASN A 180 -5.50 5.96 -16.69
CA ASN A 180 -6.42 6.12 -17.80
C ASN A 180 -7.19 7.45 -17.69
N ASP A 181 -7.74 7.92 -18.80
CA ASP A 181 -8.43 9.22 -18.86
C ASP A 181 -9.62 9.31 -17.90
N LYS A 182 -10.32 8.20 -17.65
CA LYS A 182 -11.49 8.15 -16.75
C LYS A 182 -11.13 8.42 -15.29
N ASN A 183 -9.92 8.03 -14.88
CA ASN A 183 -9.46 8.12 -13.49
C ASN A 183 -8.52 9.31 -13.26
N ARG A 184 -7.99 9.94 -14.31
CA ARG A 184 -6.98 11.01 -14.21
C ARG A 184 -7.39 12.12 -13.26
N ASN A 185 -8.50 12.79 -13.52
CA ASN A 185 -8.96 13.89 -12.68
C ASN A 185 -9.18 13.48 -11.21
N LYS A 186 -9.73 12.28 -10.98
CA LYS A 186 -9.94 11.79 -9.61
C LYS A 186 -8.63 11.50 -8.91
N LEU A 187 -7.68 10.91 -9.63
CA LEU A 187 -6.36 10.60 -9.07
C LEU A 187 -5.60 11.89 -8.76
N GLU A 188 -5.60 12.86 -9.65
CA GLU A 188 -5.02 14.19 -9.43
C GLU A 188 -5.65 14.90 -8.22
N LEU A 189 -6.97 14.82 -8.04
CA LEU A 189 -7.66 15.35 -6.86
C LEU A 189 -7.26 14.65 -5.55
N LEU A 190 -6.88 13.38 -5.61
CA LEU A 190 -6.47 12.61 -4.44
C LEU A 190 -5.01 12.80 -4.11
N THR A 191 -4.15 12.74 -5.12
CA THR A 191 -2.69 12.79 -4.95
C THR A 191 -2.15 14.22 -4.91
N GLY A 192 -2.88 15.17 -5.55
CA GLY A 192 -2.60 16.59 -5.50
C GLY A 192 -1.15 16.94 -5.78
N ASP A 193 -0.49 17.47 -4.75
CA ASP A 193 0.88 17.95 -4.83
C ASP A 193 1.90 16.93 -4.27
N ASP A 194 1.59 15.66 -4.27
CA ASP A 194 2.58 14.65 -3.86
C ASP A 194 3.65 14.45 -4.93
N LYS A 195 4.78 15.13 -4.74
CA LYS A 195 5.91 15.13 -5.68
C LYS A 195 6.53 13.75 -5.92
N LYS A 196 6.20 12.77 -5.06
CA LYS A 196 6.68 11.39 -5.23
C LYS A 196 5.85 10.61 -6.25
N ILE A 197 4.67 11.08 -6.63
CA ILE A 197 3.80 10.40 -7.60
C ILE A 197 3.99 11.03 -8.98
N ILE A 198 4.38 10.20 -9.94
CA ILE A 198 4.50 10.57 -11.36
C ILE A 198 3.37 9.90 -12.12
N LEU A 199 2.40 10.70 -12.58
CA LEU A 199 1.29 10.21 -13.38
C LEU A 199 1.65 10.17 -14.87
N VAL A 200 1.50 9.02 -15.50
CA VAL A 200 1.72 8.83 -16.94
C VAL A 200 0.48 8.25 -17.62
N PRO A 201 0.18 8.62 -18.88
CA PRO A 201 -0.93 8.04 -19.62
C PRO A 201 -0.78 6.52 -19.73
N SER A 202 -1.88 5.79 -19.51
CA SER A 202 -1.92 4.33 -19.60
C SER A 202 -3.36 3.86 -19.87
N GLU A 203 -3.54 2.68 -20.43
CA GLU A 203 -4.86 2.05 -20.57
C GLU A 203 -5.48 1.68 -19.21
N HIS A 204 -4.64 1.34 -18.24
CA HIS A 204 -5.05 0.95 -16.90
C HIS A 204 -4.44 1.88 -15.84
N THR A 205 -5.19 2.11 -14.76
CA THR A 205 -4.66 2.85 -13.61
C THR A 205 -4.04 1.87 -12.63
N ASN A 206 -2.70 1.87 -12.55
CA ASN A 206 -1.91 0.97 -11.70
C ASN A 206 -0.49 1.52 -11.47
N ILE A 207 0.19 1.02 -10.46
CA ILE A 207 1.63 1.27 -10.30
C ILE A 207 2.38 0.56 -11.43
N ILE A 208 3.22 1.30 -12.14
CA ILE A 208 4.07 0.76 -13.20
C ILE A 208 5.42 0.32 -12.62
N GLU A 209 6.09 1.22 -11.93
CA GLU A 209 7.42 1.01 -11.35
C GLU A 209 7.71 2.04 -10.26
N ILE A 210 8.74 1.79 -9.47
CA ILE A 210 9.23 2.71 -8.45
C ILE A 210 10.73 2.95 -8.60
N GLY A 211 11.19 4.15 -8.24
CA GLY A 211 12.60 4.51 -8.20
C GLY A 211 13.12 4.53 -6.76
N ILE A 212 14.19 3.78 -6.49
CA ILE A 212 14.84 3.70 -5.18
C ILE A 212 16.24 4.27 -5.26
N LYS A 213 16.55 5.23 -4.38
CA LYS A 213 17.90 5.78 -4.18
C LYS A 213 18.77 4.89 -3.31
N GLY A 214 20.07 4.87 -3.62
CA GLY A 214 21.11 4.25 -2.81
C GLY A 214 21.33 2.77 -3.05
N LEU A 215 20.61 2.17 -4.00
CA LEU A 215 20.85 0.79 -4.40
C LEU A 215 22.26 0.66 -5.00
N LYS A 216 23.07 -0.24 -4.45
CA LYS A 216 24.46 -0.47 -4.90
C LYS A 216 24.55 -1.24 -6.22
N ASN A 217 23.56 -2.07 -6.50
CA ASN A 217 23.51 -2.94 -7.67
C ASN A 217 22.09 -3.04 -8.23
N LYS A 218 21.98 -3.40 -9.50
CA LYS A 218 20.71 -3.75 -10.12
C LYS A 218 20.14 -4.99 -9.43
N LEU A 219 18.83 -4.95 -9.14
CA LEU A 219 18.13 -6.07 -8.52
C LEU A 219 17.81 -7.15 -9.56
N ASP A 220 17.82 -8.41 -9.12
CA ASP A 220 17.35 -9.53 -9.94
C ASP A 220 15.81 -9.48 -10.05
N GLY A 221 15.31 -9.20 -11.25
CA GLY A 221 13.87 -9.06 -11.52
C GLY A 221 13.07 -10.33 -11.24
N ASN A 222 13.67 -11.52 -11.32
CA ASN A 222 12.98 -12.78 -11.06
C ASN A 222 12.60 -12.96 -9.59
N ARG A 223 13.25 -12.21 -8.69
CA ARG A 223 13.00 -12.24 -7.23
C ARG A 223 12.11 -11.10 -6.75
N LEU A 224 11.64 -10.25 -7.66
CA LEU A 224 10.78 -9.10 -7.33
C LEU A 224 9.28 -9.43 -7.37
N HIS A 225 8.91 -10.68 -7.60
CA HIS A 225 7.50 -11.12 -7.62
C HIS A 225 6.62 -10.23 -8.51
N GLY A 226 7.08 -9.88 -9.71
CA GLY A 226 6.38 -9.01 -10.64
C GLY A 226 6.44 -7.51 -10.33
N ALA A 227 7.00 -7.09 -9.20
CA ALA A 227 7.25 -5.68 -8.92
C ALA A 227 8.41 -5.15 -9.79
N LYS A 228 8.25 -3.94 -10.31
CA LYS A 228 9.33 -3.26 -11.05
C LYS A 228 9.97 -2.19 -10.17
N ILE A 229 11.28 -2.34 -9.95
CA ILE A 229 12.09 -1.43 -9.13
C ILE A 229 13.28 -0.98 -9.96
N VAL A 230 13.50 0.33 -10.02
CA VAL A 230 14.60 0.99 -10.72
C VAL A 230 15.59 1.53 -9.69
N SER A 231 16.88 1.27 -9.91
CA SER A 231 17.95 1.91 -9.14
C SER A 231 18.14 3.33 -9.63
N LEU A 232 18.25 4.26 -8.69
CA LEU A 232 18.64 5.65 -8.93
C LEU A 232 20.01 5.88 -8.31
N ASP A 233 20.90 6.41 -9.10
CA ASP A 233 22.27 6.76 -8.69
C ASP A 233 22.27 7.89 -7.65
#